data_4c6d5619dc539eab78e3b38c07f334da
#
_entry.id   4c6d5619dc539eab78e3b38c07f334da
#
_cell.length_a   1.000
_cell.length_b   1.000
_cell.length_c   1.000
_cell.angle_alpha   90.00
_cell.angle_beta   90.00
_cell.angle_gamma   90.00
#
_symmetry.space_group_name_H-M   'P 1'
#
loop_
_entity.id
_entity.type
_entity.pdbx_description
1 polymer ?
#
loop_
_entity_poly.entity_id
_entity_poly.type
_entity_poly.pdbx_seq_one_letter_code
_entity_poly.pdbx_strand_id
1 'polypeptide(L)'
;MGLLTGKTAIVTGAARGIGKAIALKFASEGANIAFTDLVIDENGQNTEKEIAALGVKVKGYASNAANFEDTEKVVNQIKEDFGSIDILVNNAGITKDGLMMRMSEAQWDTVIAVNLKSAFNFIHACTPIMMRQKSGSIINMASVVGVHGNAGQCNYSASKAGMIGLAKSIAQELGSRGIRANAIAPGF
;
A
#
# COMPACT_ATOMS: atom_id res chain seq x y z
N MET A 1 -23.29 5.35 11.04
CA MET A 1 -22.43 5.99 10.03
C MET A 1 -21.02 5.56 10.38
N GLY A 2 -20.29 4.90 9.48
CA GLY A 2 -18.93 4.42 9.75
C GLY A 2 -17.90 5.56 9.77
N LEU A 3 -16.75 5.32 10.39
CA LEU A 3 -15.66 6.30 10.54
C LEU A 3 -15.09 6.81 9.20
N LEU A 4 -15.22 6.01 8.14
CA LEU A 4 -14.64 6.28 6.83
C LEU A 4 -15.70 6.53 5.74
N THR A 5 -16.95 6.79 6.13
CA THR A 5 -18.05 7.04 5.17
C THR A 5 -17.69 8.15 4.18
N GLY A 6 -17.82 7.85 2.88
CA GLY A 6 -17.50 8.79 1.79
C GLY A 6 -16.02 8.95 1.48
N LYS A 7 -15.13 8.22 2.16
CA LYS A 7 -13.70 8.20 1.87
C LYS A 7 -13.37 7.13 0.84
N THR A 8 -12.34 7.35 0.04
CA THR A 8 -11.79 6.36 -0.89
C THR A 8 -10.41 5.94 -0.42
N ALA A 9 -10.22 4.63 -0.24
CA ALA A 9 -8.95 4.03 0.16
C ALA A 9 -8.36 3.21 -0.99
N ILE A 10 -7.07 3.41 -1.25
CA ILE A 10 -6.25 2.49 -2.04
C ILE A 10 -5.53 1.55 -1.09
N VAL A 11 -5.63 0.23 -1.33
CA VAL A 11 -4.87 -0.78 -0.58
C VAL A 11 -4.09 -1.65 -1.57
N THR A 12 -2.76 -1.63 -1.49
CA THR A 12 -1.91 -2.39 -2.40
C THR A 12 -1.67 -3.81 -1.91
N GLY A 13 -1.60 -4.80 -2.83
CA GLY A 13 -1.43 -6.21 -2.48
C GLY A 13 -2.62 -6.75 -1.67
N ALA A 14 -3.85 -6.41 -2.07
CA ALA A 14 -5.03 -6.68 -1.25
C ALA A 14 -5.99 -7.74 -1.84
N ALA A 15 -5.56 -8.49 -2.84
CA ALA A 15 -6.33 -9.65 -3.29
C ALA A 15 -6.48 -10.72 -2.19
N ARG A 16 -5.59 -10.73 -1.18
CA ARG A 16 -5.59 -11.70 -0.07
C ARG A 16 -4.85 -11.17 1.16
N GLY A 17 -4.83 -11.98 2.23
CA GLY A 17 -4.00 -11.76 3.43
C GLY A 17 -4.32 -10.45 4.17
N ILE A 18 -3.28 -9.80 4.69
CA ILE A 18 -3.39 -8.58 5.51
C ILE A 18 -4.04 -7.45 4.71
N GLY A 19 -3.66 -7.26 3.44
CA GLY A 19 -4.25 -6.24 2.59
C GLY A 19 -5.76 -6.40 2.42
N LYS A 20 -6.23 -7.64 2.17
CA LYS A 20 -7.66 -7.96 2.12
C LYS A 20 -8.35 -7.64 3.45
N ALA A 21 -7.77 -8.04 4.58
CA ALA A 21 -8.35 -7.78 5.89
C ALA A 21 -8.48 -6.27 6.17
N ILE A 22 -7.48 -5.47 5.79
CA ILE A 22 -7.52 -4.01 5.88
C ILE A 22 -8.63 -3.45 4.99
N ALA A 23 -8.72 -3.90 3.74
CA ALA A 23 -9.73 -3.45 2.79
C ALA A 23 -11.15 -3.75 3.29
N LEU A 24 -11.40 -4.97 3.81
CA LEU A 24 -12.68 -5.35 4.41
C LEU A 24 -13.00 -4.50 5.64
N LYS A 25 -12.02 -4.27 6.53
CA LYS A 25 -12.24 -3.41 7.70
C LYS A 25 -12.58 -1.98 7.32
N PHE A 26 -11.88 -1.40 6.35
CA PHE A 26 -12.17 -0.04 5.88
C PHE A 26 -13.55 0.03 5.21
N ALA A 27 -13.91 -0.98 4.42
CA ALA A 27 -15.24 -1.08 3.81
C ALA A 27 -16.34 -1.17 4.88
N SER A 28 -16.16 -1.94 5.95
CA SER A 28 -17.11 -2.03 7.07
C SER A 28 -17.28 -0.70 7.81
N GLU A 29 -16.30 0.21 7.71
CA GLU A 29 -16.38 1.58 8.22
C GLU A 29 -16.91 2.59 7.16
N GLY A 30 -17.36 2.09 6.02
CA GLY A 30 -18.03 2.89 4.98
C GLY A 30 -17.10 3.49 3.93
N ALA A 31 -15.83 3.08 3.86
CA ALA A 31 -14.93 3.52 2.80
C ALA A 31 -15.21 2.82 1.48
N ASN A 32 -15.11 3.54 0.39
CA ASN A 32 -14.96 2.96 -0.95
C ASN A 32 -13.54 2.40 -1.11
N ILE A 33 -13.41 1.25 -1.76
CA ILE A 33 -12.14 0.52 -1.84
C ILE A 33 -11.69 0.38 -3.28
N ALA A 34 -10.54 0.93 -3.58
CA ALA A 34 -9.73 0.56 -4.73
C ALA A 34 -8.59 -0.34 -4.23
N PHE A 35 -8.48 -1.57 -4.68
CA PHE A 35 -7.33 -2.38 -4.32
C PHE A 35 -6.52 -2.78 -5.55
N THR A 36 -5.22 -2.94 -5.36
CA THR A 36 -4.33 -3.37 -6.44
C THR A 36 -3.64 -4.66 -6.07
N ASP A 37 -3.38 -5.48 -7.07
CA ASP A 37 -2.51 -6.64 -7.00
C ASP A 37 -1.83 -6.85 -8.36
N LEU A 38 -0.81 -7.71 -8.43
CA LEU A 38 -0.11 -7.98 -9.69
C LEU A 38 -1.08 -8.52 -10.76
N VAL A 39 -2.03 -9.35 -10.33
CA VAL A 39 -3.13 -9.88 -11.15
C VAL A 39 -4.41 -9.89 -10.31
N ILE A 40 -5.56 -9.71 -10.96
CA ILE A 40 -6.87 -9.90 -10.32
C ILE A 40 -7.37 -11.30 -10.70
N ASP A 41 -6.85 -12.27 -9.98
CA ASP A 41 -7.23 -13.68 -10.08
C ASP A 41 -8.53 -13.98 -9.31
N GLU A 42 -8.83 -15.26 -9.08
CA GLU A 42 -9.98 -15.69 -8.29
C GLU A 42 -10.00 -15.10 -6.87
N ASN A 43 -8.82 -14.98 -6.22
CA ASN A 43 -8.73 -14.34 -4.90
C ASN A 43 -9.14 -12.87 -4.96
N GLY A 44 -8.64 -12.13 -5.96
CA GLY A 44 -9.01 -10.74 -6.18
C GLY A 44 -10.51 -10.58 -6.45
N GLN A 45 -11.08 -11.42 -7.31
CA GLN A 45 -12.52 -11.41 -7.61
C GLN A 45 -13.37 -11.73 -6.36
N ASN A 46 -12.95 -12.68 -5.54
CA ASN A 46 -13.63 -13.01 -4.28
C ASN A 46 -13.55 -11.86 -3.27
N THR A 47 -12.39 -11.23 -3.16
CA THR A 47 -12.20 -10.04 -2.32
C THR A 47 -13.13 -8.90 -2.75
N GLU A 48 -13.24 -8.66 -4.06
CA GLU A 48 -14.15 -7.65 -4.61
C GLU A 48 -15.62 -7.95 -4.27
N LYS A 49 -16.06 -9.20 -4.43
CA LYS A 49 -17.41 -9.65 -4.05
C LYS A 49 -17.70 -9.47 -2.56
N GLU A 50 -16.75 -9.86 -1.69
CA GLU A 50 -16.92 -9.74 -0.23
C GLU A 50 -17.03 -8.27 0.19
N ILE A 51 -16.22 -7.38 -0.39
CA ILE A 51 -16.27 -5.94 -0.11
C ILE A 51 -17.57 -5.34 -0.66
N ALA A 52 -17.98 -5.69 -1.87
CA ALA A 52 -19.22 -5.22 -2.47
C ALA A 52 -20.46 -5.56 -1.62
N ALA A 53 -20.47 -6.73 -0.97
CA ALA A 53 -21.51 -7.16 -0.05
C ALA A 53 -21.68 -6.24 1.18
N LEU A 54 -20.69 -5.40 1.50
CA LEU A 54 -20.77 -4.39 2.57
C LEU A 54 -21.42 -3.07 2.10
N GLY A 55 -21.86 -3.00 0.84
CA GLY A 55 -22.62 -1.87 0.32
C GLY A 55 -21.79 -0.64 -0.07
N VAL A 56 -20.49 -0.78 -0.20
CA VAL A 56 -19.57 0.28 -0.65
C VAL A 56 -19.12 0.05 -2.10
N LYS A 57 -18.64 1.10 -2.75
CA LYS A 57 -18.02 0.97 -4.06
C LYS A 57 -16.67 0.26 -3.92
N VAL A 58 -16.43 -0.73 -4.75
CA VAL A 58 -15.15 -1.47 -4.78
C VAL A 58 -14.74 -1.77 -6.22
N LYS A 59 -13.43 -1.79 -6.48
CA LYS A 59 -12.86 -2.28 -7.74
C LYS A 59 -11.42 -2.73 -7.52
N GLY A 60 -11.09 -3.90 -8.04
CA GLY A 60 -9.74 -4.43 -8.13
C GLY A 60 -9.04 -3.99 -9.42
N TYR A 61 -7.75 -3.69 -9.32
CA TYR A 61 -6.92 -3.27 -10.45
C TYR A 61 -5.67 -4.13 -10.54
N ALA A 62 -5.41 -4.71 -11.70
CA ALA A 62 -4.13 -5.36 -11.97
C ALA A 62 -3.07 -4.27 -12.18
N SER A 63 -1.98 -4.32 -11.41
CA SER A 63 -0.88 -3.36 -11.51
C SER A 63 0.40 -3.93 -10.91
N ASN A 64 1.50 -3.74 -11.63
CA ASN A 64 2.82 -4.01 -11.08
C ASN A 64 3.30 -2.81 -10.25
N ALA A 65 3.12 -2.88 -8.94
CA ALA A 65 3.49 -1.83 -8.01
C ALA A 65 4.97 -1.39 -8.09
N ALA A 66 5.87 -2.28 -8.52
CA ALA A 66 7.29 -1.98 -8.71
C ALA A 66 7.58 -1.17 -10.00
N ASN A 67 6.62 -1.09 -10.93
CA ASN A 67 6.73 -0.30 -12.14
C ASN A 67 6.14 1.09 -11.94
N PHE A 68 6.94 2.11 -12.16
CA PHE A 68 6.55 3.51 -11.92
C PHE A 68 5.40 3.97 -12.81
N GLU A 69 5.54 3.77 -14.13
CA GLU A 69 4.53 4.20 -15.10
C GLU A 69 3.19 3.46 -14.94
N ASP A 70 3.25 2.16 -14.62
CA ASP A 70 2.06 1.36 -14.37
C ASP A 70 1.31 1.84 -13.12
N THR A 71 2.08 2.20 -12.08
CA THR A 71 1.51 2.79 -10.86
C THR A 71 0.85 4.15 -11.13
N GLU A 72 1.47 5.02 -11.92
CA GLU A 72 0.86 6.30 -12.29
C GLU A 72 -0.45 6.11 -13.07
N LYS A 73 -0.47 5.18 -14.03
CA LYS A 73 -1.67 4.85 -14.82
C LYS A 73 -2.80 4.35 -13.92
N VAL A 74 -2.52 3.39 -13.04
CA VAL A 74 -3.56 2.83 -12.18
C VAL A 74 -4.09 3.85 -11.16
N VAL A 75 -3.24 4.70 -10.59
CA VAL A 75 -3.68 5.74 -9.64
C VAL A 75 -4.57 6.78 -10.35
N ASN A 76 -4.23 7.18 -11.57
CA ASN A 76 -5.07 8.06 -12.37
C ASN A 76 -6.43 7.41 -12.69
N GLN A 77 -6.45 6.14 -13.08
CA GLN A 77 -7.69 5.39 -13.32
C GLN A 77 -8.55 5.30 -12.05
N ILE A 78 -7.94 5.06 -10.90
CA ILE A 78 -8.65 5.04 -9.61
C ILE A 78 -9.25 6.42 -9.31
N LYS A 79 -8.50 7.50 -9.57
CA LYS A 79 -9.00 8.87 -9.39
C LYS A 79 -10.20 9.17 -10.29
N GLU A 80 -10.19 8.73 -11.53
CA GLU A 80 -11.32 8.85 -12.45
C GLU A 80 -12.52 8.05 -11.96
N ASP A 81 -12.31 6.80 -11.59
CA ASP A 81 -13.38 5.90 -11.17
C ASP A 81 -14.02 6.32 -9.85
N PHE A 82 -13.27 6.80 -8.86
CA PHE A 82 -13.73 7.07 -7.49
C PHE A 82 -13.91 8.55 -7.15
N GLY A 83 -13.35 9.45 -7.92
CA GLY A 83 -13.48 10.90 -7.70
C GLY A 83 -12.52 11.49 -6.65
N SER A 84 -12.09 10.73 -5.62
CA SER A 84 -11.10 11.14 -4.62
C SER A 84 -10.16 10.00 -4.25
N ILE A 85 -9.03 10.33 -3.63
CA ILE A 85 -8.12 9.37 -2.98
C ILE A 85 -7.79 9.96 -1.61
N ASP A 86 -8.41 9.43 -0.57
CA ASP A 86 -8.29 9.95 0.80
C ASP A 86 -7.26 9.17 1.62
N ILE A 87 -7.12 7.87 1.35
CA ILE A 87 -6.26 6.96 2.10
C ILE A 87 -5.44 6.11 1.13
N LEU A 88 -4.15 5.99 1.41
CA LEU A 88 -3.25 5.06 0.73
C LEU A 88 -2.64 4.10 1.76
N VAL A 89 -2.82 2.80 1.57
CA VAL A 89 -2.16 1.76 2.35
C VAL A 89 -1.16 1.02 1.46
N ASN A 90 0.11 1.26 1.68
CA ASN A 90 1.21 0.56 1.03
C ASN A 90 1.46 -0.77 1.76
N ASN A 91 0.74 -1.82 1.35
CA ASN A 91 0.80 -3.14 1.95
C ASN A 91 1.51 -4.16 1.05
N ALA A 92 1.55 -3.96 -0.26
CA ALA A 92 2.23 -4.88 -1.17
C ALA A 92 3.66 -5.20 -0.69
N GLY A 93 3.99 -6.47 -0.65
CA GLY A 93 5.30 -6.90 -0.18
C GLY A 93 5.50 -8.40 -0.30
N ILE A 94 6.77 -8.78 -0.41
CA ILE A 94 7.25 -10.16 -0.51
C ILE A 94 8.45 -10.36 0.41
N THR A 95 8.77 -11.62 0.68
CA THR A 95 10.04 -12.04 1.26
C THR A 95 10.81 -12.90 0.28
N LYS A 96 12.13 -12.81 0.31
CA LYS A 96 13.07 -13.73 -0.37
C LYS A 96 14.25 -13.93 0.58
N ASP A 97 14.02 -14.78 1.57
CA ASP A 97 14.93 -14.98 2.69
C ASP A 97 16.20 -15.76 2.25
N GLY A 98 17.29 -15.45 2.88
CA GLY A 98 18.58 -16.09 2.64
C GLY A 98 19.68 -15.45 3.48
N LEU A 99 20.66 -16.26 3.90
CA LEU A 99 21.85 -15.74 4.61
C LEU A 99 22.58 -14.73 3.72
N MET A 100 23.09 -13.65 4.28
CA MET A 100 23.74 -12.55 3.57
C MET A 100 24.76 -13.04 2.55
N MET A 101 25.63 -13.98 2.94
CA MET A 101 26.66 -14.52 2.07
C MET A 101 26.16 -15.34 0.87
N ARG A 102 24.88 -15.74 0.88
CA ARG A 102 24.24 -16.54 -0.19
C ARG A 102 23.12 -15.80 -0.89
N MET A 103 22.77 -14.61 -0.42
CA MET A 103 21.71 -13.79 -1.03
C MET A 103 22.19 -13.27 -2.37
N SER A 104 21.44 -13.56 -3.43
CA SER A 104 21.72 -13.03 -4.76
C SER A 104 21.27 -11.57 -4.88
N GLU A 105 21.91 -10.81 -5.77
CA GLU A 105 21.52 -9.46 -6.15
C GLU A 105 20.04 -9.44 -6.58
N ALA A 106 19.60 -10.40 -7.38
CA ALA A 106 18.21 -10.51 -7.84
C ALA A 106 17.21 -10.71 -6.68
N GLN A 107 17.59 -11.43 -5.61
CA GLN A 107 16.72 -11.54 -4.42
C GLN A 107 16.63 -10.21 -3.67
N TRP A 108 17.74 -9.50 -3.55
CA TRP A 108 17.80 -8.17 -2.95
C TRP A 108 16.95 -7.18 -3.75
N ASP A 109 17.23 -7.02 -5.05
CA ASP A 109 16.56 -6.06 -5.91
C ASP A 109 15.06 -6.30 -5.99
N THR A 110 14.63 -7.56 -6.10
CA THR A 110 13.21 -7.89 -6.15
C THR A 110 12.49 -7.45 -4.87
N VAL A 111 13.07 -7.70 -3.68
CA VAL A 111 12.45 -7.30 -2.41
C VAL A 111 12.41 -5.79 -2.26
N ILE A 112 13.50 -5.10 -2.59
CA ILE A 112 13.54 -3.62 -2.55
C ILE A 112 12.52 -3.03 -3.53
N ALA A 113 12.44 -3.56 -4.75
CA ALA A 113 11.52 -3.07 -5.77
C ALA A 113 10.05 -3.26 -5.34
N VAL A 114 9.68 -4.44 -4.85
CA VAL A 114 8.29 -4.74 -4.50
C VAL A 114 7.88 -4.12 -3.17
N ASN A 115 8.75 -4.08 -2.16
CA ASN A 115 8.38 -3.63 -0.82
C ASN A 115 8.54 -2.11 -0.62
N LEU A 116 9.65 -1.53 -1.12
CA LEU A 116 9.99 -0.14 -0.83
C LEU A 116 9.74 0.79 -2.02
N LYS A 117 10.26 0.43 -3.20
CA LYS A 117 10.06 1.26 -4.40
C LYS A 117 8.59 1.35 -4.76
N SER A 118 7.80 0.28 -4.59
CA SER A 118 6.35 0.31 -4.80
C SER A 118 5.67 1.37 -3.95
N ALA A 119 6.02 1.47 -2.66
CA ALA A 119 5.47 2.48 -1.78
C ALA A 119 5.82 3.90 -2.25
N PHE A 120 7.08 4.11 -2.66
CA PHE A 120 7.50 5.37 -3.29
C PHE A 120 6.63 5.69 -4.52
N ASN A 121 6.44 4.72 -5.43
CA ASN A 121 5.66 4.92 -6.65
C ASN A 121 4.21 5.35 -6.34
N PHE A 122 3.53 4.63 -5.44
CA PHE A 122 2.15 4.98 -5.05
C PHE A 122 2.06 6.31 -4.31
N ILE A 123 2.99 6.60 -3.40
CA ILE A 123 3.04 7.90 -2.70
C ILE A 123 3.24 9.03 -3.72
N HIS A 124 4.18 8.87 -4.64
CA HIS A 124 4.45 9.85 -5.70
C HIS A 124 3.19 10.14 -6.52
N ALA A 125 2.51 9.10 -7.00
CA ALA A 125 1.31 9.24 -7.83
C ALA A 125 0.12 9.83 -7.06
N CYS A 126 -0.07 9.49 -5.78
CA CYS A 126 -1.17 9.99 -4.95
C CYS A 126 -0.93 11.42 -4.42
N THR A 127 0.32 11.82 -4.21
CA THR A 127 0.68 13.12 -3.60
C THR A 127 0.04 14.32 -4.30
N PRO A 128 0.10 14.49 -5.64
CA PRO A 128 -0.52 15.64 -6.30
C PRO A 128 -2.04 15.70 -6.12
N ILE A 129 -2.69 14.52 -6.01
CA ILE A 129 -4.14 14.41 -5.79
C ILE A 129 -4.49 14.86 -4.37
N MET A 130 -3.80 14.30 -3.36
CA MET A 130 -4.01 14.63 -1.96
C MET A 130 -3.67 16.08 -1.65
N MET A 131 -2.63 16.65 -2.29
CA MET A 131 -2.28 18.07 -2.14
C MET A 131 -3.39 18.99 -2.66
N ARG A 132 -4.00 18.68 -3.80
CA ARG A 132 -5.17 19.42 -4.31
C ARG A 132 -6.39 19.31 -3.40
N GLN A 133 -6.59 18.12 -2.79
CA GLN A 133 -7.65 17.88 -1.81
C GLN A 133 -7.38 18.57 -0.45
N LYS A 134 -6.13 18.94 -0.17
CA LYS A 134 -5.64 19.44 1.13
C LYS A 134 -5.94 18.46 2.27
N SER A 135 -5.94 17.18 1.95
CA SER A 135 -6.25 16.09 2.88
C SER A 135 -5.72 14.78 2.35
N GLY A 136 -5.19 13.94 3.21
CA GLY A 136 -4.75 12.60 2.87
C GLY A 136 -4.19 11.84 4.07
N SER A 137 -4.23 10.52 4.00
CA SER A 137 -3.62 9.64 5.01
C SER A 137 -2.86 8.52 4.33
N ILE A 138 -1.55 8.48 4.55
CA ILE A 138 -0.65 7.46 3.99
C ILE A 138 -0.23 6.52 5.12
N ILE A 139 -0.36 5.23 4.89
CA ILE A 139 -0.01 4.18 5.85
C ILE A 139 0.95 3.20 5.15
N ASN A 140 2.16 3.11 5.67
CA ASN A 140 3.17 2.17 5.19
C ASN A 140 3.18 0.93 6.09
N MET A 141 2.92 -0.25 5.52
CA MET A 141 3.02 -1.52 6.24
C MET A 141 4.47 -1.94 6.34
N ALA A 142 5.12 -1.51 7.43
CA ALA A 142 6.47 -1.90 7.80
C ALA A 142 6.48 -3.31 8.44
N SER A 143 7.35 -3.58 9.38
CA SER A 143 7.45 -4.82 10.15
C SER A 143 8.33 -4.59 11.37
N VAL A 144 8.12 -5.34 12.45
CA VAL A 144 9.11 -5.43 13.55
C VAL A 144 10.50 -5.83 13.05
N VAL A 145 10.58 -6.61 11.99
CA VAL A 145 11.84 -6.97 11.33
C VAL A 145 12.54 -5.74 10.73
N GLY A 146 11.81 -4.73 10.29
CA GLY A 146 12.38 -3.44 9.87
C GLY A 146 12.89 -2.59 11.03
N VAL A 147 12.44 -2.85 12.26
CA VAL A 147 12.88 -2.14 13.47
C VAL A 147 14.10 -2.82 14.11
N HIS A 148 14.07 -4.15 14.21
CA HIS A 148 15.07 -4.89 14.99
C HIS A 148 16.02 -5.74 14.13
N GLY A 149 15.70 -5.95 12.84
CA GLY A 149 16.39 -6.91 11.99
C GLY A 149 15.96 -8.35 12.26
N ASN A 150 16.34 -9.26 11.36
CA ASN A 150 16.22 -10.70 11.54
C ASN A 150 17.25 -11.41 10.69
N ALA A 151 17.87 -12.47 11.23
CA ALA A 151 18.84 -13.26 10.49
C ALA A 151 18.20 -13.87 9.24
N GLY A 152 18.89 -13.81 8.09
CA GLY A 152 18.38 -14.30 6.82
C GLY A 152 17.39 -13.38 6.11
N GLN A 153 17.10 -12.21 6.64
CA GLN A 153 16.13 -11.26 6.08
C GLN A 153 16.71 -9.86 5.85
N CYS A 154 17.99 -9.73 5.52
CA CYS A 154 18.62 -8.42 5.39
C CYS A 154 17.96 -7.53 4.31
N ASN A 155 17.52 -8.09 3.17
CA ASN A 155 16.77 -7.40 2.14
C ASN A 155 15.38 -6.94 2.65
N TYR A 156 14.65 -7.83 3.30
CA TYR A 156 13.34 -7.54 3.86
C TYR A 156 13.45 -6.50 4.98
N SER A 157 14.39 -6.69 5.94
CA SER A 157 14.66 -5.72 7.01
C SER A 157 14.96 -4.33 6.45
N ALA A 158 15.86 -4.23 5.47
CA ALA A 158 16.19 -2.97 4.82
C ALA A 158 14.99 -2.31 4.16
N SER A 159 14.18 -3.10 3.42
CA SER A 159 12.97 -2.60 2.77
C SER A 159 11.96 -2.06 3.78
N LYS A 160 11.72 -2.78 4.88
CA LYS A 160 10.75 -2.39 5.91
C LYS A 160 11.25 -1.25 6.81
N ALA A 161 12.54 -1.14 7.07
CA ALA A 161 13.15 0.03 7.68
C ALA A 161 13.02 1.27 6.78
N GLY A 162 13.23 1.10 5.47
CA GLY A 162 13.02 2.16 4.47
C GLY A 162 11.58 2.69 4.47
N MET A 163 10.58 1.83 4.65
CA MET A 163 9.17 2.22 4.78
C MET A 163 8.92 3.15 5.96
N ILE A 164 9.62 2.95 7.08
CA ILE A 164 9.55 3.82 8.28
C ILE A 164 10.18 5.18 7.98
N GLY A 165 11.39 5.19 7.39
CA GLY A 165 12.07 6.42 6.99
C GLY A 165 11.26 7.24 5.99
N LEU A 166 10.70 6.57 4.98
CA LEU A 166 9.85 7.19 3.97
C LEU A 166 8.62 7.86 4.60
N ALA A 167 7.92 7.18 5.52
CA ALA A 167 6.76 7.76 6.21
C ALA A 167 7.12 9.02 6.99
N LYS A 168 8.26 9.02 7.70
CA LYS A 168 8.72 10.19 8.47
C LYS A 168 9.03 11.39 7.57
N SER A 169 9.72 11.18 6.45
CA SER A 169 10.05 12.25 5.50
C SER A 169 8.79 12.84 4.87
N ILE A 170 7.88 12.00 4.41
CA ILE A 170 6.62 12.43 3.80
C ILE A 170 5.73 13.18 4.80
N ALA A 171 5.70 12.75 6.08
CA ALA A 171 4.95 13.47 7.12
C ALA A 171 5.47 14.90 7.33
N GLN A 172 6.79 15.09 7.30
CA GLN A 172 7.40 16.42 7.40
C GLN A 172 7.14 17.28 6.16
N GLU A 173 7.28 16.70 4.97
CA GLU A 173 7.13 17.42 3.71
C GLU A 173 5.68 17.83 3.44
N LEU A 174 4.72 16.95 3.70
CA LEU A 174 3.32 17.14 3.33
C LEU A 174 2.40 17.53 4.49
N GLY A 175 2.90 17.58 5.73
CA GLY A 175 2.09 17.88 6.91
C GLY A 175 1.38 19.23 6.84
N SER A 176 2.05 20.26 6.32
CA SER A 176 1.46 21.60 6.12
C SER A 176 0.33 21.63 5.08
N ARG A 177 0.19 20.56 4.30
CA ARG A 177 -0.88 20.38 3.31
C ARG A 177 -2.05 19.54 3.82
N GLY A 178 -2.09 19.22 5.13
CA GLY A 178 -3.12 18.39 5.72
C GLY A 178 -2.99 16.88 5.40
N ILE A 179 -1.80 16.43 4.98
CA ILE A 179 -1.53 15.04 4.66
C ILE A 179 -0.70 14.43 5.78
N ARG A 180 -1.15 13.30 6.30
CA ARG A 180 -0.46 12.52 7.34
C ARG A 180 0.19 11.29 6.73
N ALA A 181 1.36 10.91 7.21
CA ALA A 181 2.01 9.67 6.83
C ALA A 181 2.51 8.94 8.08
N ASN A 182 2.21 7.65 8.18
CA ASN A 182 2.58 6.80 9.29
C ASN A 182 3.09 5.44 8.80
N ALA A 183 3.88 4.77 9.63
CA ALA A 183 4.28 3.39 9.41
C ALA A 183 3.74 2.52 10.56
N ILE A 184 3.23 1.36 10.21
CA ILE A 184 2.79 0.33 11.16
C ILE A 184 3.77 -0.83 11.05
N ALA A 185 4.29 -1.28 12.18
CA ALA A 185 5.25 -2.38 12.27
C ALA A 185 4.60 -3.60 12.96
N PRO A 186 3.85 -4.43 12.22
CA PRO A 186 3.25 -5.64 12.79
C PRO A 186 4.31 -6.59 13.33
N GLY A 187 3.97 -7.34 14.38
CA GLY A 187 4.73 -8.47 14.90
C GLY A 187 4.47 -9.78 14.15
N PHE A 188 4.89 -10.87 14.75
CA PHE A 188 4.65 -12.24 14.26
C PHE A 188 3.30 -12.75 14.73
#